data_753945033bd9c1d61f02e42a8feb23ab
#
_entry.id   753945033bd9c1d61f02e42a8feb23ab
#
_cell.length_a   1.000
_cell.length_b   1.000
_cell.length_c   1.000
_cell.angle_alpha   90.00
_cell.angle_beta   90.00
_cell.angle_gamma   90.00
#
_symmetry.space_group_name_H-M   'P 1'
#
loop_
_entity.id
_entity.type
_entity.pdbx_description
1 polymer ?
#
loop_
_entity_poly.entity_id
_entity_poly.type
_entity_poly.pdbx_seq_one_letter_code
_entity_poly.pdbx_strand_id
1 'polypeptide(L)'
;MWCSETKIGKCLFYYMIPKYLTTPKNGFAYIYCSNESPVNLFFDNIQVVHTRGAILEENHYYPFGMVMAGLSSRAAGCINNKYKYNGKELQNGEFSDGGGLEEYDYGARFYDAQIGRWFVIDPKADIMRRWSLYNYAFDNPIKFVDPDGMTPGDFINEKGERVGNDGINDHKVYVVKTTKTNFDSDAPSAGISKNQAKATEKFIRDNSGNTDAFKNNNIAYSNSVEIEGNANTRQAMVNIINKDNGTGGASDANNREYGGRIRSTGEVVESPAGPVSNPIINSSASIEITSSQNQSTFHSHPSGTRTESSTGNNSSGASIGGSTTSSSFRNAPSNVNGDIGNSGVKVNYVFARGNGTVYIYNNTGVIGTIPQRFFVTPK
;
A
#
# COMPACT_ATOMS: atom_id res chain seq x y z
N MET A 1 42.24 -5.03 19.71
CA MET A 1 41.84 -6.24 18.95
C MET A 1 42.82 -7.35 19.31
N TRP A 2 42.40 -8.35 20.09
CA TRP A 2 43.29 -9.46 20.47
C TRP A 2 42.78 -10.69 19.74
N CYS A 3 43.60 -11.21 18.85
CA CYS A 3 43.35 -12.47 18.18
C CYS A 3 44.10 -13.57 18.98
N SER A 4 43.41 -14.59 19.48
CA SER A 4 44.09 -15.74 20.10
C SER A 4 44.07 -16.90 19.08
N GLU A 5 45.22 -17.48 18.87
CA GLU A 5 45.45 -18.60 17.98
C GLU A 5 45.41 -19.90 18.81
N THR A 6 44.54 -20.85 18.46
CA THR A 6 44.52 -22.15 19.10
C THR A 6 44.66 -23.23 18.02
N LYS A 7 45.70 -24.05 18.14
CA LYS A 7 45.94 -25.21 17.27
C LYS A 7 45.32 -26.45 17.89
N ILE A 8 44.36 -27.07 17.16
CA ILE A 8 43.87 -28.40 17.47
C ILE A 8 44.12 -29.26 16.22
N GLY A 9 45.08 -30.15 16.29
CA GLY A 9 45.49 -30.94 15.14
C GLY A 9 46.22 -30.11 14.06
N LYS A 10 45.93 -30.39 12.77
CA LYS A 10 46.50 -29.67 11.62
C LYS A 10 45.67 -28.46 11.18
N CYS A 11 44.60 -28.10 11.87
CA CYS A 11 43.76 -26.95 11.54
C CYS A 11 44.05 -25.78 12.46
N LEU A 12 44.28 -24.61 11.87
CA LEU A 12 44.36 -23.33 12.59
C LEU A 12 42.95 -22.75 12.67
N PHE A 13 42.45 -22.57 13.90
CA PHE A 13 41.18 -21.88 14.13
C PHE A 13 41.50 -20.48 14.64
N TYR A 14 41.07 -19.47 13.86
CA TYR A 14 41.04 -18.09 14.31
C TYR A 14 39.68 -17.79 14.89
N TYR A 15 39.57 -17.42 16.14
CA TYR A 15 38.32 -16.92 16.68
C TYR A 15 38.57 -15.57 17.33
N MET A 16 37.72 -14.64 17.00
CA MET A 16 37.69 -13.34 17.61
C MET A 16 36.73 -13.39 18.80
N ILE A 17 37.24 -13.11 19.97
CA ILE A 17 36.39 -12.93 21.16
C ILE A 17 36.49 -11.46 21.57
N PRO A 18 35.69 -10.54 21.05
CA PRO A 18 35.35 -9.39 21.84
C PRO A 18 34.24 -9.84 22.79
N LYS A 19 34.52 -9.92 24.07
CA LYS A 19 33.47 -10.23 25.07
C LYS A 19 32.30 -9.24 24.96
N TYR A 20 32.55 -7.99 24.61
CA TYR A 20 31.54 -6.96 24.40
C TYR A 20 32.09 -5.86 23.49
N LEU A 21 31.34 -5.40 22.52
CA LEU A 21 31.60 -4.19 21.74
C LEU A 21 30.66 -3.09 22.25
N THR A 22 31.24 -2.09 22.94
CA THR A 22 30.46 -0.91 23.35
C THR A 22 30.69 0.18 22.32
N THR A 23 29.63 0.66 21.67
CA THR A 23 29.73 1.79 20.74
C THR A 23 29.46 3.09 21.51
N PRO A 24 30.46 4.00 21.64
CA PRO A 24 30.30 5.24 22.40
C PRO A 24 29.44 6.30 21.68
N LYS A 25 29.04 6.05 20.44
CA LYS A 25 28.23 6.94 19.61
C LYS A 25 27.23 6.13 18.78
N ASN A 26 26.16 6.78 18.36
CA ASN A 26 25.22 6.20 17.40
C ASN A 26 25.93 5.93 16.07
N GLY A 27 25.67 4.75 15.48
CA GLY A 27 26.29 4.34 14.23
C GLY A 27 25.86 2.94 13.82
N PHE A 28 26.44 2.47 12.74
CA PHE A 28 26.21 1.11 12.24
C PHE A 28 27.38 0.22 12.67
N ALA A 29 27.09 -0.98 13.17
CA ALA A 29 28.08 -2.01 13.41
C ALA A 29 28.00 -3.04 12.28
N TYR A 30 29.11 -3.25 11.58
CA TYR A 30 29.24 -4.29 10.56
C TYR A 30 29.91 -5.50 11.18
N ILE A 31 29.26 -6.65 11.11
CA ILE A 31 29.76 -7.92 11.58
C ILE A 31 29.94 -8.81 10.35
N TYR A 32 31.16 -9.28 10.12
CA TYR A 32 31.46 -10.13 8.99
C TYR A 32 32.43 -11.24 9.38
N CYS A 33 32.34 -12.36 8.68
CA CYS A 33 33.28 -13.45 8.75
C CYS A 33 34.09 -13.48 7.45
N SER A 34 35.41 -13.55 7.55
CA SER A 34 36.28 -13.71 6.39
C SER A 34 37.12 -14.97 6.52
N ASN A 35 37.43 -15.58 5.39
CA ASN A 35 38.40 -16.68 5.31
C ASN A 35 39.54 -16.25 4.40
N GLU A 36 40.74 -16.09 4.98
CA GLU A 36 41.97 -15.73 4.27
C GLU A 36 42.87 -16.94 4.01
N SER A 37 42.39 -18.15 4.34
CA SER A 37 43.13 -19.39 4.09
C SER A 37 42.82 -19.97 2.71
N PRO A 38 43.71 -20.79 2.09
CA PRO A 38 43.48 -21.41 0.79
C PRO A 38 42.51 -22.61 0.85
N VAL A 39 41.91 -22.90 2.01
CA VAL A 39 40.99 -24.00 2.22
C VAL A 39 39.58 -23.48 2.55
N ASN A 40 38.55 -24.18 2.15
CA ASN A 40 37.18 -23.83 2.49
C ASN A 40 36.95 -23.95 4.00
N LEU A 41 36.40 -22.90 4.60
CA LEU A 41 36.04 -22.84 6.01
C LEU A 41 34.53 -22.70 6.11
N PHE A 42 33.90 -23.54 6.92
CA PHE A 42 32.48 -23.50 7.15
C PHE A 42 32.22 -22.89 8.53
N PHE A 43 31.28 -21.92 8.57
CA PHE A 43 30.85 -21.28 9.80
C PHE A 43 29.50 -21.89 10.19
N ASP A 44 29.36 -22.27 11.46
CA ASP A 44 28.11 -22.77 12.01
C ASP A 44 27.82 -22.07 13.34
N ASN A 45 26.54 -21.91 13.66
CA ASN A 45 26.05 -21.33 14.93
C ASN A 45 26.59 -19.93 15.24
N ILE A 46 26.68 -19.04 14.22
CA ILE A 46 27.04 -17.65 14.46
C ILE A 46 25.86 -16.97 15.17
N GLN A 47 26.06 -16.60 16.43
CA GLN A 47 25.07 -15.90 17.22
C GLN A 47 25.53 -14.48 17.54
N VAL A 48 24.71 -13.50 17.21
CA VAL A 48 24.91 -12.09 17.59
C VAL A 48 23.83 -11.72 18.60
N VAL A 49 24.26 -11.39 19.82
CA VAL A 49 23.36 -10.90 20.87
C VAL A 49 23.50 -9.40 20.98
N HIS A 50 22.45 -8.66 20.62
CA HIS A 50 22.38 -7.23 20.80
C HIS A 50 21.69 -6.89 22.11
N THR A 51 22.47 -6.38 23.07
CA THR A 51 21.92 -5.86 24.33
C THR A 51 21.67 -4.37 24.17
N ARG A 52 20.41 -3.95 24.23
CA ARG A 52 20.02 -2.54 24.17
C ARG A 52 20.50 -1.84 25.44
N GLY A 53 20.90 -0.57 25.28
CA GLY A 53 21.11 0.34 26.41
C GLY A 53 19.79 0.67 27.13
N ALA A 54 19.89 1.42 28.23
CA ALA A 54 18.70 1.96 28.90
C ALA A 54 17.87 2.80 27.93
N ILE A 55 16.55 2.78 28.11
CA ILE A 55 15.63 3.64 27.35
C ILE A 55 16.00 5.09 27.66
N LEU A 56 16.35 5.86 26.63
CA LEU A 56 16.73 7.26 26.77
C LEU A 56 15.54 8.18 26.87
N GLU A 57 14.48 7.85 26.15
CA GLU A 57 13.22 8.59 26.12
C GLU A 57 12.08 7.67 25.70
N GLU A 58 10.93 7.83 26.36
CA GLU A 58 9.68 7.16 26.04
C GLU A 58 8.57 8.23 26.07
N ASN A 59 7.85 8.38 24.95
CA ASN A 59 6.77 9.34 24.81
C ASN A 59 5.46 8.63 24.53
N HIS A 60 4.45 9.00 25.28
CA HIS A 60 3.06 8.61 25.09
C HIS A 60 2.27 9.84 24.65
N TYR A 61 1.32 9.65 23.73
CA TYR A 61 0.56 10.74 23.15
C TYR A 61 -0.93 10.54 23.29
N TYR A 62 -1.65 11.61 23.49
CA TYR A 62 -3.08 11.67 23.21
C TYR A 62 -3.33 11.52 21.69
N PRO A 63 -4.56 11.15 21.26
CA PRO A 63 -4.85 10.92 19.85
C PRO A 63 -4.39 12.03 18.90
N PHE A 64 -4.50 13.28 19.32
CA PHE A 64 -4.07 14.46 18.56
C PHE A 64 -2.59 14.84 18.77
N GLY A 65 -1.78 14.02 19.42
CA GLY A 65 -0.34 14.22 19.48
C GLY A 65 0.18 15.03 20.66
N MET A 66 -0.68 15.50 21.56
CA MET A 66 -0.24 16.09 22.80
C MET A 66 0.44 15.04 23.68
N VAL A 67 1.60 15.38 24.26
CA VAL A 67 2.37 14.46 25.10
C VAL A 67 1.65 14.20 26.41
N MET A 68 1.54 12.92 26.79
CA MET A 68 1.06 12.50 28.11
C MET A 68 2.21 12.59 29.11
N ALA A 69 2.43 13.77 29.70
CA ALA A 69 3.56 14.03 30.58
C ALA A 69 3.66 13.06 31.77
N GLY A 70 2.53 12.60 32.32
CA GLY A 70 2.50 11.65 33.43
C GLY A 70 2.90 10.22 33.07
N LEU A 71 2.92 9.87 31.78
CA LEU A 71 3.29 8.54 31.26
C LEU A 71 4.60 8.58 30.48
N SER A 72 5.02 9.75 30.04
CA SER A 72 6.26 9.96 29.27
C SER A 72 7.45 10.15 30.21
N SER A 73 8.60 9.64 29.84
CA SER A 73 9.82 9.74 30.63
C SER A 73 11.03 10.00 29.76
N ARG A 74 12.02 10.73 30.32
CA ARG A 74 13.32 10.97 29.70
C ARG A 74 14.43 10.81 30.72
N ALA A 75 15.50 10.14 30.32
CA ALA A 75 16.68 9.99 31.18
C ALA A 75 17.41 11.34 31.34
N ALA A 76 17.87 11.61 32.56
CA ALA A 76 18.62 12.85 32.84
C ALA A 76 19.89 12.93 32.02
N GLY A 77 20.18 14.11 31.46
CA GLY A 77 21.38 14.37 30.65
C GLY A 77 21.36 13.78 29.23
N CYS A 78 20.24 13.22 28.78
CA CYS A 78 20.13 12.74 27.40
C CYS A 78 19.92 13.88 26.39
N ILE A 79 20.43 13.64 25.17
CA ILE A 79 20.17 14.52 24.02
C ILE A 79 18.66 14.55 23.78
N ASN A 80 18.11 15.75 23.65
CA ASN A 80 16.70 15.93 23.33
C ASN A 80 16.43 15.42 21.90
N ASN A 81 15.54 14.44 21.77
CA ASN A 81 15.02 14.06 20.48
C ASN A 81 13.96 15.07 20.06
N LYS A 82 14.23 15.85 19.03
CA LYS A 82 13.29 16.83 18.52
C LYS A 82 12.13 16.20 17.75
N TYR A 83 12.33 15.00 17.18
CA TYR A 83 11.29 14.33 16.43
C TYR A 83 10.40 13.52 17.37
N LYS A 84 9.11 13.90 17.43
CA LYS A 84 8.13 13.35 18.36
C LYS A 84 6.94 12.72 17.62
N TYR A 85 5.74 13.22 17.84
CA TYR A 85 4.50 12.71 17.25
C TYR A 85 4.59 12.64 15.73
N ASN A 86 4.20 11.48 15.15
CA ASN A 86 4.27 11.18 13.71
C ASN A 86 5.64 11.42 13.05
N GLY A 87 6.73 11.42 13.85
CA GLY A 87 8.08 11.68 13.35
C GLY A 87 8.32 13.14 12.97
N LYS A 88 7.51 14.06 13.46
CA LYS A 88 7.63 15.50 13.18
C LYS A 88 8.48 16.22 14.22
N GLU A 89 9.19 17.26 13.77
CA GLU A 89 10.02 18.07 14.65
C GLU A 89 9.14 18.96 15.54
N LEU A 90 9.34 18.86 16.84
CA LEU A 90 8.68 19.71 17.82
C LEU A 90 9.52 20.98 18.03
N GLN A 91 8.92 22.14 17.82
CA GLN A 91 9.49 23.45 18.06
C GLN A 91 9.23 23.85 19.52
N ASN A 92 10.21 23.57 20.40
CA ASN A 92 10.06 23.76 21.85
C ASN A 92 11.32 24.30 22.55
N GLY A 93 12.09 25.12 21.88
CA GLY A 93 13.31 25.69 22.44
C GLY A 93 13.74 26.98 21.76
N GLU A 94 12.82 27.69 21.15
CA GLU A 94 13.09 28.86 20.30
C GLU A 94 13.25 30.15 21.14
N PHE A 95 12.71 30.18 22.38
CA PHE A 95 12.78 31.36 23.21
C PHE A 95 13.95 31.31 24.19
N SER A 96 14.48 32.50 24.56
CA SER A 96 15.64 32.63 25.42
C SER A 96 15.40 32.20 26.88
N ASP A 97 14.15 32.06 27.29
CA ASP A 97 13.74 31.56 28.60
C ASP A 97 13.65 30.02 28.66
N GLY A 98 13.92 29.36 27.52
CA GLY A 98 13.85 27.91 27.39
C GLY A 98 12.47 27.36 27.01
N GLY A 99 11.49 28.23 26.78
CA GLY A 99 10.20 27.88 26.18
C GLY A 99 10.26 27.84 24.66
N GLY A 100 9.21 27.35 24.02
CA GLY A 100 9.09 27.29 22.57
C GLY A 100 7.66 27.47 22.10
N LEU A 101 7.46 27.29 20.80
CA LEU A 101 6.14 27.38 20.17
C LEU A 101 5.22 26.21 20.56
N GLU A 102 5.82 25.06 20.97
CA GLU A 102 5.12 23.81 21.29
C GLU A 102 4.30 23.26 20.11
N GLU A 103 4.70 23.60 18.89
CA GLU A 103 4.07 23.20 17.64
C GLU A 103 4.93 22.20 16.88
N TYR A 104 4.27 21.32 16.11
CA TYR A 104 4.95 20.37 15.24
C TYR A 104 5.12 20.94 13.83
N ASP A 105 6.35 20.90 13.31
CA ASP A 105 6.63 21.28 11.93
C ASP A 105 6.32 20.11 10.97
N TYR A 106 5.27 20.25 10.17
CA TYR A 106 4.89 19.32 9.12
C TYR A 106 5.43 19.71 7.74
N GLY A 107 6.18 20.82 7.65
CA GLY A 107 6.74 21.36 6.42
C GLY A 107 5.86 22.46 5.81
N ALA A 108 4.66 22.14 5.36
CA ALA A 108 3.75 23.14 4.80
C ALA A 108 3.06 23.99 5.88
N ARG A 109 2.80 23.42 7.04
CA ARG A 109 2.09 24.07 8.15
C ARG A 109 2.66 23.63 9.50
N PHE A 110 2.50 24.52 10.50
CA PHE A 110 2.69 24.16 11.90
C PHE A 110 1.38 23.59 12.48
N TYR A 111 1.53 22.56 13.29
CA TYR A 111 0.42 21.84 13.92
C TYR A 111 0.48 22.01 15.43
N ASP A 112 -0.59 22.56 15.99
CA ASP A 112 -0.78 22.68 17.43
C ASP A 112 -1.51 21.44 17.97
N ALA A 113 -0.78 20.59 18.70
CA ALA A 113 -1.33 19.39 19.29
C ALA A 113 -2.19 19.64 20.54
N GLN A 114 -2.10 20.81 21.15
CA GLN A 114 -2.89 21.18 22.35
C GLN A 114 -4.35 21.42 21.97
N ILE A 115 -4.56 22.06 20.82
CA ILE A 115 -5.90 22.33 20.29
C ILE A 115 -6.31 21.34 19.17
N GLY A 116 -5.38 20.49 18.73
CA GLY A 116 -5.62 19.48 17.70
C GLY A 116 -5.87 20.05 16.30
N ARG A 117 -5.26 21.20 15.96
CA ARG A 117 -5.53 21.93 14.72
C ARG A 117 -4.26 22.53 14.11
N TRP A 118 -4.36 22.83 12.82
CA TRP A 118 -3.36 23.63 12.13
C TRP A 118 -3.41 25.08 12.61
N PHE A 119 -2.24 25.71 12.73
CA PHE A 119 -2.14 27.10 13.14
C PHE A 119 -2.54 28.08 12.02
N VAL A 120 -2.33 27.69 10.78
CA VAL A 120 -2.69 28.48 9.58
C VAL A 120 -3.74 27.77 8.72
N ILE A 121 -4.46 28.58 7.93
CA ILE A 121 -5.43 28.08 6.96
C ILE A 121 -4.76 27.09 6.01
N ASP A 122 -5.45 26.01 5.70
CA ASP A 122 -5.01 25.06 4.69
C ASP A 122 -4.82 25.77 3.36
N PRO A 123 -3.61 25.74 2.76
CA PRO A 123 -3.40 26.28 1.41
C PRO A 123 -4.38 25.68 0.37
N LYS A 124 -5.00 24.56 0.72
CA LYS A 124 -5.95 23.81 -0.11
C LYS A 124 -7.40 23.88 0.40
N ALA A 125 -7.71 24.88 1.20
CA ALA A 125 -9.02 25.10 1.81
C ALA A 125 -10.19 25.13 0.83
N ASP A 126 -10.00 25.66 -0.37
CA ASP A 126 -11.04 25.76 -1.42
C ASP A 126 -11.60 24.41 -1.84
N ILE A 127 -10.87 23.34 -1.57
CA ILE A 127 -11.18 21.98 -2.01
C ILE A 127 -11.89 21.21 -0.92
N MET A 128 -11.58 21.49 0.34
CA MET A 128 -12.16 20.80 1.49
C MET A 128 -13.31 21.56 2.14
N ARG A 129 -14.24 22.10 1.34
CA ARG A 129 -15.35 22.98 1.74
C ARG A 129 -16.26 22.45 2.88
N ARG A 130 -16.23 21.15 3.13
CA ARG A 130 -17.02 20.51 4.21
C ARG A 130 -16.30 20.47 5.55
N TRP A 131 -15.00 20.75 5.57
CA TRP A 131 -14.16 20.67 6.75
C TRP A 131 -13.71 22.06 7.19
N SER A 132 -13.40 22.21 8.46
CA SER A 132 -12.75 23.43 8.94
C SER A 132 -11.42 23.62 8.23
N LEU A 133 -11.10 24.86 7.86
CA LEU A 133 -9.84 25.23 7.21
C LEU A 133 -8.59 24.92 8.06
N TYR A 134 -8.79 24.69 9.35
CA TYR A 134 -7.77 24.37 10.35
C TYR A 134 -7.83 22.89 10.81
N ASN A 135 -8.63 22.07 10.15
CA ASN A 135 -8.83 20.67 10.51
C ASN A 135 -7.57 19.85 10.29
N TYR A 136 -7.18 19.06 11.31
CA TYR A 136 -6.11 18.05 11.22
C TYR A 136 -6.72 16.65 11.05
N ALA A 137 -6.24 15.90 10.08
CA ALA A 137 -6.56 14.50 9.88
C ALA A 137 -8.08 14.19 9.91
N PHE A 138 -8.93 15.09 9.39
CA PHE A 138 -10.40 14.95 9.38
C PHE A 138 -11.03 14.72 10.77
N ASP A 139 -10.46 15.32 11.83
CA ASP A 139 -10.80 15.09 13.24
C ASP A 139 -10.73 13.61 13.69
N ASN A 140 -9.97 12.79 12.97
CA ASN A 140 -9.76 11.36 13.28
C ASN A 140 -8.28 10.96 13.11
N PRO A 141 -7.36 11.44 13.96
CA PRO A 141 -5.93 11.23 13.85
C PRO A 141 -5.48 9.81 14.19
N ILE A 142 -6.38 8.96 14.72
CA ILE A 142 -6.11 7.53 14.91
C ILE A 142 -6.15 6.78 13.56
N LYS A 143 -6.99 7.25 12.63
CA LYS A 143 -7.19 6.62 11.32
C LYS A 143 -6.41 7.31 10.21
N PHE A 144 -6.21 8.60 10.30
CA PHE A 144 -5.60 9.42 9.26
C PHE A 144 -4.38 10.15 9.79
N VAL A 145 -3.35 10.22 8.97
CA VAL A 145 -2.15 11.01 9.20
C VAL A 145 -1.97 11.94 8.00
N ASP A 146 -1.71 13.21 8.26
CA ASP A 146 -1.28 14.15 7.24
C ASP A 146 0.26 14.20 7.27
N PRO A 147 0.98 13.68 6.26
CA PRO A 147 2.44 13.52 6.35
C PRO A 147 3.23 14.79 6.11
N ASP A 148 2.68 15.78 5.42
CA ASP A 148 3.37 16.97 4.95
C ASP A 148 2.67 18.27 5.26
N GLY A 149 1.55 18.21 5.98
CA GLY A 149 0.71 19.37 6.24
C GLY A 149 -0.11 19.81 5.03
N MET A 150 -0.30 18.90 4.05
CA MET A 150 -1.14 19.08 2.87
C MET A 150 -1.94 17.80 2.61
N THR A 151 -2.67 17.74 1.50
CA THR A 151 -3.42 16.52 1.11
C THR A 151 -2.49 15.35 0.73
N PRO A 152 -2.95 14.08 0.88
CA PRO A 152 -2.17 12.89 0.59
C PRO A 152 -1.58 12.84 -0.83
N GLY A 153 -0.39 12.24 -0.94
CA GLY A 153 0.38 12.13 -2.17
C GLY A 153 -0.31 11.39 -3.30
N ASP A 154 0.05 11.77 -4.51
CA ASP A 154 -0.65 11.43 -5.74
C ASP A 154 -0.18 10.11 -6.35
N PHE A 155 1.04 9.66 -6.01
CA PHE A 155 1.62 8.45 -6.58
C PHE A 155 1.69 7.31 -5.56
N ILE A 156 1.16 6.15 -5.97
CA ILE A 156 1.20 4.91 -5.19
C ILE A 156 1.80 3.77 -6.03
N ASN A 157 2.39 2.80 -5.38
CA ASN A 157 2.89 1.60 -6.04
C ASN A 157 1.82 0.48 -6.10
N GLU A 158 2.15 -0.65 -6.74
CA GLU A 158 1.26 -1.81 -6.87
C GLU A 158 0.88 -2.47 -5.52
N LYS A 159 1.52 -2.08 -4.41
CA LYS A 159 1.18 -2.53 -3.05
C LYS A 159 0.24 -1.56 -2.34
N GLY A 160 -0.11 -0.43 -2.98
CA GLY A 160 -0.90 0.65 -2.39
C GLY A 160 -0.11 1.55 -1.45
N GLU A 161 1.23 1.44 -1.44
CA GLU A 161 2.11 2.29 -0.65
C GLU A 161 2.35 3.62 -1.37
N ARG A 162 2.34 4.70 -0.61
CA ARG A 162 2.67 6.03 -1.15
C ARG A 162 4.12 6.10 -1.58
N VAL A 163 4.35 6.64 -2.76
CA VAL A 163 5.68 6.88 -3.30
C VAL A 163 6.06 8.36 -3.16
N GLY A 164 5.14 9.26 -3.41
CA GLY A 164 5.33 10.71 -3.33
C GLY A 164 4.22 11.49 -4.02
N ASN A 165 4.41 12.80 -4.19
CA ASN A 165 3.47 13.68 -4.89
C ASN A 165 4.21 14.62 -5.84
N ASP A 166 3.48 15.17 -6.82
CA ASP A 166 4.02 16.12 -7.81
C ASP A 166 3.94 17.59 -7.40
N GLY A 167 3.42 17.87 -6.21
CA GLY A 167 3.18 19.22 -5.72
C GLY A 167 2.00 19.92 -6.40
N ILE A 168 1.23 19.23 -7.26
CA ILE A 168 0.02 19.75 -7.90
C ILE A 168 -1.19 19.24 -7.12
N ASN A 169 -2.10 20.13 -6.79
CA ASN A 169 -3.29 19.77 -6.06
C ASN A 169 -4.50 19.63 -6.98
N ASP A 170 -4.54 18.56 -7.72
CA ASP A 170 -5.64 18.25 -8.63
C ASP A 170 -6.49 17.04 -8.19
N HIS A 171 -6.24 16.50 -7.00
CA HIS A 171 -6.87 15.30 -6.42
C HIS A 171 -6.69 14.01 -7.22
N LYS A 172 -5.80 14.01 -8.17
CA LYS A 172 -5.50 12.84 -8.95
C LYS A 172 -4.66 11.87 -8.14
N VAL A 173 -4.88 10.60 -8.38
CA VAL A 173 -4.07 9.51 -7.83
C VAL A 173 -3.54 8.70 -8.98
N TYR A 174 -2.24 8.47 -8.97
CA TYR A 174 -1.54 7.71 -9.98
C TYR A 174 -1.00 6.41 -9.39
N VAL A 175 -1.24 5.29 -10.06
CA VAL A 175 -0.64 4.00 -9.72
C VAL A 175 0.54 3.76 -10.64
N VAL A 176 1.73 3.54 -10.10
CA VAL A 176 2.88 3.09 -10.88
C VAL A 176 2.51 1.78 -11.56
N LYS A 177 2.70 1.69 -12.88
CA LYS A 177 2.28 0.56 -13.69
C LYS A 177 2.86 -0.75 -13.15
N THR A 178 2.08 -1.82 -13.26
CA THR A 178 2.48 -3.13 -12.77
C THR A 178 3.74 -3.66 -13.41
N THR A 179 4.51 -4.42 -12.64
CA THR A 179 5.71 -5.13 -13.13
C THR A 179 5.44 -6.60 -13.47
N LYS A 180 4.23 -7.09 -13.22
CA LYS A 180 3.83 -8.46 -13.57
C LYS A 180 3.72 -8.60 -15.08
N THR A 181 4.10 -9.75 -15.58
CA THR A 181 4.07 -10.05 -17.03
C THR A 181 2.82 -10.81 -17.44
N ASN A 182 2.24 -11.60 -16.53
CA ASN A 182 1.02 -12.36 -16.74
C ASN A 182 0.17 -12.35 -15.48
N PHE A 183 -1.15 -12.29 -15.65
CA PHE A 183 -2.11 -12.31 -14.55
C PHE A 183 -2.90 -13.61 -14.49
N ASP A 184 -3.34 -14.09 -15.65
CA ASP A 184 -3.93 -15.40 -15.91
C ASP A 184 -3.52 -15.79 -17.32
N SER A 185 -3.82 -17.02 -17.77
CA SER A 185 -3.39 -17.53 -19.06
C SER A 185 -3.76 -16.66 -20.26
N ASP A 186 -4.74 -15.79 -20.11
CA ASP A 186 -5.35 -14.98 -21.16
C ASP A 186 -5.56 -13.51 -20.81
N ALA A 187 -5.01 -13.01 -19.69
CA ALA A 187 -5.00 -11.59 -19.33
C ALA A 187 -3.60 -10.99 -19.59
N PRO A 188 -3.38 -10.33 -20.74
CA PRO A 188 -2.08 -9.75 -21.07
C PRO A 188 -1.77 -8.57 -20.14
N SER A 189 -0.49 -8.40 -19.85
CA SER A 189 0.00 -7.24 -19.12
C SER A 189 0.41 -6.14 -20.09
N ALA A 190 -0.04 -4.91 -19.80
CA ALA A 190 0.42 -3.67 -20.42
C ALA A 190 1.27 -2.83 -19.45
N GLY A 191 1.90 -3.48 -18.50
CA GLY A 191 2.75 -2.85 -17.48
C GLY A 191 4.14 -2.46 -17.96
N ILE A 192 5.06 -2.26 -17.02
CA ILE A 192 6.44 -1.84 -17.28
C ILE A 192 7.45 -2.81 -16.65
N SER A 193 8.70 -2.73 -17.09
CA SER A 193 9.76 -3.56 -16.52
C SER A 193 10.06 -3.16 -15.06
N LYS A 194 10.60 -4.10 -14.29
CA LYS A 194 11.03 -3.84 -12.88
C LYS A 194 12.03 -2.70 -12.77
N ASN A 195 12.91 -2.53 -13.76
CA ASN A 195 13.89 -1.44 -13.77
C ASN A 195 13.22 -0.09 -14.00
N GLN A 196 12.25 -0.03 -14.92
CA GLN A 196 11.45 1.18 -15.14
C GLN A 196 10.63 1.55 -13.90
N ALA A 197 9.98 0.58 -13.26
CA ALA A 197 9.22 0.83 -12.02
C ALA A 197 10.13 1.40 -10.92
N LYS A 198 11.29 0.76 -10.66
CA LYS A 198 12.26 1.26 -9.68
C LYS A 198 12.78 2.67 -9.99
N ALA A 199 13.08 2.94 -11.26
CA ALA A 199 13.55 4.27 -11.69
C ALA A 199 12.44 5.32 -11.49
N THR A 200 11.19 4.97 -11.80
CA THR A 200 10.02 5.83 -11.63
C THR A 200 9.75 6.12 -10.16
N GLU A 201 9.70 5.10 -9.31
CA GLU A 201 9.51 5.28 -7.88
C GLU A 201 10.65 6.09 -7.24
N LYS A 202 11.90 5.86 -7.67
CA LYS A 202 13.04 6.66 -7.22
C LYS A 202 12.88 8.13 -7.61
N PHE A 203 12.54 8.41 -8.88
CA PHE A 203 12.31 9.77 -9.35
C PHE A 203 11.22 10.47 -8.55
N ILE A 204 10.06 9.81 -8.34
CA ILE A 204 8.94 10.36 -7.59
C ILE A 204 9.35 10.68 -6.15
N ARG A 205 10.07 9.77 -5.51
CA ARG A 205 10.51 9.92 -4.11
C ARG A 205 11.52 11.04 -3.93
N ASP A 206 12.51 11.11 -4.84
CA ASP A 206 13.58 12.11 -4.80
C ASP A 206 13.08 13.52 -5.12
N ASN A 207 11.94 13.64 -5.83
CA ASN A 207 11.38 14.92 -6.28
C ASN A 207 9.98 15.20 -5.70
N SER A 208 9.58 14.49 -4.65
CA SER A 208 8.25 14.68 -4.05
C SER A 208 8.03 16.14 -3.63
N GLY A 209 6.91 16.71 -4.07
CA GLY A 209 6.57 18.12 -3.85
C GLY A 209 7.23 19.12 -4.81
N ASN A 210 8.11 18.68 -5.70
CA ASN A 210 8.80 19.55 -6.67
C ASN A 210 8.09 19.54 -8.03
N THR A 211 7.11 20.40 -8.20
CA THR A 211 6.30 20.52 -9.43
C THR A 211 7.14 20.75 -10.69
N ASP A 212 8.23 21.50 -10.59
CA ASP A 212 9.06 21.81 -11.75
C ASP A 212 9.86 20.57 -12.20
N ALA A 213 10.28 19.70 -11.28
CA ALA A 213 10.91 18.44 -11.64
C ALA A 213 9.95 17.53 -12.42
N PHE A 214 8.68 17.46 -12.01
CA PHE A 214 7.64 16.67 -12.69
C PHE A 214 7.25 17.28 -14.06
N LYS A 215 7.25 18.61 -14.21
CA LYS A 215 7.04 19.27 -15.50
C LYS A 215 8.17 19.00 -16.48
N ASN A 216 9.41 18.98 -16.00
CA ASN A 216 10.60 18.82 -16.82
C ASN A 216 10.94 17.35 -17.14
N ASN A 217 10.36 16.40 -16.41
CA ASN A 217 10.59 14.97 -16.61
C ASN A 217 9.29 14.17 -16.48
N ASN A 218 8.82 13.65 -17.60
CA ASN A 218 7.54 12.95 -17.68
C ASN A 218 7.58 11.48 -17.21
N ILE A 219 8.69 10.99 -16.62
CA ILE A 219 8.85 9.58 -16.27
C ILE A 219 7.77 9.09 -15.29
N ALA A 220 7.37 9.93 -14.34
CA ALA A 220 6.34 9.60 -13.35
C ALA A 220 4.98 9.35 -14.03
N TYR A 221 4.53 10.27 -14.87
CA TYR A 221 3.23 10.15 -15.53
C TYR A 221 3.21 9.08 -16.62
N SER A 222 4.26 8.98 -17.43
CA SER A 222 4.32 7.98 -18.52
C SER A 222 4.34 6.54 -17.99
N ASN A 223 4.93 6.32 -16.82
CA ASN A 223 5.02 5.02 -16.18
C ASN A 223 3.98 4.79 -15.07
N SER A 224 3.00 5.66 -14.94
CA SER A 224 1.87 5.50 -14.04
C SER A 224 0.55 5.56 -14.78
N VAL A 225 -0.52 5.16 -14.12
CA VAL A 225 -1.90 5.26 -14.61
C VAL A 225 -2.71 6.07 -13.60
N GLU A 226 -3.45 7.06 -14.09
CA GLU A 226 -4.37 7.84 -13.27
C GLU A 226 -5.59 6.99 -12.89
N ILE A 227 -5.98 7.01 -11.62
CA ILE A 227 -7.27 6.45 -11.17
C ILE A 227 -8.33 7.52 -11.33
N GLU A 228 -9.40 7.18 -12.06
CA GLU A 228 -10.52 8.09 -12.31
C GLU A 228 -11.20 8.55 -11.01
N GLY A 229 -11.50 9.82 -10.96
CA GLY A 229 -12.28 10.46 -9.91
C GLY A 229 -11.53 10.70 -8.59
N ASN A 230 -12.22 11.32 -7.67
CA ASN A 230 -11.72 11.64 -6.33
C ASN A 230 -12.01 10.51 -5.32
N ALA A 231 -11.66 10.70 -4.06
CA ALA A 231 -11.90 9.72 -3.00
C ALA A 231 -13.38 9.33 -2.84
N ASN A 232 -14.32 10.27 -3.04
CA ASN A 232 -15.75 9.99 -2.96
C ASN A 232 -16.21 9.10 -4.12
N THR A 233 -15.70 9.35 -5.33
CA THR A 233 -15.93 8.50 -6.51
C THR A 233 -15.45 7.08 -6.23
N ARG A 234 -14.20 6.92 -5.76
CA ARG A 234 -13.63 5.62 -5.43
C ARG A 234 -14.39 4.90 -4.31
N GLN A 235 -14.84 5.65 -3.28
CA GLN A 235 -15.67 5.09 -2.21
C GLN A 235 -17.03 4.60 -2.72
N ALA A 236 -17.67 5.35 -3.63
CA ALA A 236 -18.93 4.94 -4.24
C ALA A 236 -18.78 3.64 -5.05
N MET A 237 -17.69 3.50 -5.81
CA MET A 237 -17.37 2.25 -6.50
C MET A 237 -17.24 1.08 -5.50
N VAL A 238 -16.46 1.25 -4.45
CA VAL A 238 -16.23 0.22 -3.43
C VAL A 238 -17.52 -0.15 -2.70
N ASN A 239 -18.40 0.80 -2.43
CA ASN A 239 -19.70 0.52 -1.80
C ASN A 239 -20.57 -0.39 -2.67
N ILE A 240 -20.57 -0.20 -3.98
CA ILE A 240 -21.31 -1.05 -4.93
C ILE A 240 -20.71 -2.46 -4.96
N ILE A 241 -19.41 -2.56 -5.08
CA ILE A 241 -18.68 -3.84 -5.16
C ILE A 241 -18.82 -4.66 -3.86
N ASN A 242 -18.88 -4.01 -2.71
CA ASN A 242 -18.99 -4.67 -1.41
C ASN A 242 -20.36 -5.35 -1.15
N LYS A 243 -21.30 -5.29 -2.10
CA LYS A 243 -22.50 -6.14 -2.09
C LYS A 243 -22.14 -7.63 -2.17
N ASP A 244 -21.05 -7.97 -2.83
CA ASP A 244 -20.30 -9.21 -2.60
C ASP A 244 -19.37 -8.98 -1.39
N ASN A 245 -19.61 -9.71 -0.29
CA ASN A 245 -18.85 -9.52 0.97
C ASN A 245 -17.43 -10.08 0.95
N GLY A 246 -17.01 -10.74 -0.13
CA GLY A 246 -15.66 -11.29 -0.29
C GLY A 246 -15.38 -12.58 0.50
N THR A 247 -16.41 -13.20 1.13
CA THR A 247 -16.20 -14.39 1.97
C THR A 247 -16.31 -15.71 1.21
N GLY A 248 -16.58 -15.66 -0.09
CA GLY A 248 -16.78 -16.86 -0.90
C GLY A 248 -18.13 -17.53 -0.67
N GLY A 249 -18.16 -18.84 -0.91
CA GLY A 249 -19.34 -19.67 -0.69
C GLY A 249 -20.44 -19.54 -1.76
N ALA A 250 -21.60 -20.06 -1.44
CA ALA A 250 -22.68 -20.30 -2.40
C ALA A 250 -23.81 -19.25 -2.37
N SER A 251 -23.65 -18.15 -1.63
CA SER A 251 -24.68 -17.11 -1.58
C SER A 251 -24.86 -16.44 -2.94
N ASP A 252 -26.08 -16.06 -3.28
CA ASP A 252 -26.37 -15.36 -4.54
C ASP A 252 -25.58 -14.05 -4.67
N ALA A 253 -25.38 -13.34 -3.56
CA ALA A 253 -24.63 -12.10 -3.52
C ALA A 253 -23.16 -12.28 -3.90
N ASN A 254 -22.53 -13.39 -3.51
CA ASN A 254 -21.14 -13.69 -3.78
C ASN A 254 -20.92 -14.42 -5.12
N ASN A 255 -21.99 -14.73 -5.85
CA ASN A 255 -21.97 -15.46 -7.11
C ASN A 255 -22.51 -14.63 -8.29
N ARG A 256 -22.45 -13.30 -8.20
CA ARG A 256 -22.82 -12.38 -9.29
C ARG A 256 -21.89 -11.17 -9.31
N GLU A 257 -21.84 -10.51 -10.44
CA GLU A 257 -21.08 -9.28 -10.60
C GLU A 257 -21.92 -8.06 -10.22
N TYR A 258 -21.23 -7.09 -9.61
CA TYR A 258 -21.72 -5.73 -9.34
C TYR A 258 -20.81 -4.73 -10.02
N GLY A 259 -21.35 -3.63 -10.49
CA GLY A 259 -20.55 -2.64 -11.18
C GLY A 259 -21.34 -1.45 -11.68
N GLY A 260 -20.70 -0.67 -12.52
CA GLY A 260 -21.29 0.52 -13.11
C GLY A 260 -20.28 1.31 -13.93
N ARG A 261 -20.63 2.57 -14.18
CA ARG A 261 -19.80 3.51 -14.95
C ARG A 261 -19.49 4.77 -14.14
N ILE A 262 -18.43 5.44 -14.53
CA ILE A 262 -18.01 6.74 -13.98
C ILE A 262 -18.29 7.80 -15.05
N ARG A 263 -19.13 8.80 -14.73
CA ARG A 263 -19.35 9.95 -15.59
C ARG A 263 -18.15 10.88 -15.58
N SER A 264 -18.02 11.72 -16.59
CA SER A 264 -16.98 12.75 -16.66
C SER A 264 -17.01 13.74 -15.48
N THR A 265 -18.13 13.83 -14.76
CA THR A 265 -18.29 14.60 -13.53
C THR A 265 -17.71 13.91 -12.29
N GLY A 266 -17.24 12.66 -12.41
CA GLY A 266 -16.83 11.82 -11.29
C GLY A 266 -18.01 11.13 -10.57
N GLU A 267 -19.25 11.31 -11.04
CA GLU A 267 -20.41 10.62 -10.51
C GLU A 267 -20.39 9.15 -10.90
N VAL A 268 -20.65 8.28 -9.93
CA VAL A 268 -20.76 6.83 -10.14
C VAL A 268 -22.22 6.46 -10.37
N VAL A 269 -22.48 5.77 -11.47
CA VAL A 269 -23.81 5.25 -11.83
C VAL A 269 -23.75 3.74 -11.76
N GLU A 270 -24.49 3.16 -10.81
CA GLU A 270 -24.61 1.71 -10.64
C GLU A 270 -25.42 1.10 -11.79
N SER A 271 -24.99 -0.06 -12.28
CA SER A 271 -25.73 -0.91 -13.21
C SER A 271 -26.53 -2.00 -12.44
N PRO A 272 -27.60 -2.55 -13.00
CA PRO A 272 -28.23 -3.74 -12.44
C PRO A 272 -27.20 -4.85 -12.21
N ALA A 273 -27.32 -5.55 -11.09
CA ALA A 273 -26.42 -6.67 -10.79
C ALA A 273 -26.54 -7.77 -11.86
N GLY A 274 -25.43 -8.41 -12.17
CA GLY A 274 -25.38 -9.52 -13.10
C GLY A 274 -26.20 -10.74 -12.61
N PRO A 275 -26.45 -11.73 -13.47
CA PRO A 275 -27.12 -12.98 -13.09
C PRO A 275 -26.26 -13.75 -12.08
N VAL A 276 -26.91 -14.57 -11.25
CA VAL A 276 -26.21 -15.52 -10.39
C VAL A 276 -25.54 -16.58 -11.24
N SER A 277 -24.25 -16.79 -11.05
CA SER A 277 -23.43 -17.73 -11.81
C SER A 277 -22.91 -18.85 -10.92
N ASN A 278 -22.56 -19.98 -11.53
CA ASN A 278 -21.97 -21.13 -10.84
C ASN A 278 -20.54 -21.35 -11.35
N PRO A 279 -19.49 -21.18 -10.51
CA PRO A 279 -18.10 -21.30 -10.96
C PRO A 279 -17.68 -22.70 -11.42
N ILE A 280 -18.46 -23.74 -11.11
CA ILE A 280 -18.23 -25.11 -11.65
C ILE A 280 -18.61 -25.19 -13.10
N ILE A 281 -19.69 -24.51 -13.50
CA ILE A 281 -20.21 -24.51 -14.87
C ILE A 281 -19.45 -23.47 -15.70
N ASN A 282 -19.24 -22.31 -15.15
CA ASN A 282 -18.56 -21.19 -15.79
C ASN A 282 -17.72 -20.41 -14.77
N SER A 283 -16.43 -20.38 -14.94
CA SER A 283 -15.50 -19.62 -14.09
C SER A 283 -15.59 -18.09 -14.29
N SER A 284 -16.39 -17.63 -15.25
CA SER A 284 -16.66 -16.20 -15.48
C SER A 284 -18.13 -15.91 -15.21
N ALA A 285 -18.39 -14.88 -14.42
CA ALA A 285 -19.71 -14.25 -14.30
C ALA A 285 -19.82 -13.14 -15.36
N SER A 286 -20.94 -12.44 -15.41
CA SER A 286 -21.16 -11.35 -16.36
C SER A 286 -22.07 -10.27 -15.77
N ILE A 287 -21.87 -9.04 -16.22
CA ILE A 287 -22.71 -7.88 -15.92
C ILE A 287 -22.86 -7.04 -17.19
N GLU A 288 -24.05 -6.49 -17.43
CA GLU A 288 -24.25 -5.54 -18.50
C GLU A 288 -24.07 -4.10 -17.99
N ILE A 289 -23.09 -3.39 -18.55
CA ILE A 289 -22.82 -2.00 -18.23
C ILE A 289 -23.01 -1.15 -19.48
N THR A 290 -24.11 -0.41 -19.54
CA THR A 290 -24.34 0.56 -20.61
C THR A 290 -23.44 1.77 -20.40
N SER A 291 -22.41 1.93 -21.22
CA SER A 291 -21.48 3.06 -21.17
C SER A 291 -21.24 3.64 -22.56
N SER A 292 -20.86 4.91 -22.64
CA SER A 292 -20.31 5.49 -23.86
C SER A 292 -18.82 5.20 -23.95
N GLN A 293 -18.25 5.23 -25.16
CA GLN A 293 -16.83 4.93 -25.41
C GLN A 293 -15.84 5.82 -24.60
N ASN A 294 -16.32 6.95 -24.06
CA ASN A 294 -15.51 7.89 -23.28
C ASN A 294 -15.71 7.80 -21.77
N GLN A 295 -16.37 6.76 -21.27
CA GLN A 295 -16.60 6.56 -19.85
C GLN A 295 -15.79 5.36 -19.35
N SER A 296 -15.22 5.50 -18.16
CA SER A 296 -14.61 4.39 -17.44
C SER A 296 -15.71 3.53 -16.82
N THR A 297 -15.48 2.22 -16.82
CA THR A 297 -16.37 1.24 -16.19
C THR A 297 -15.67 0.49 -15.07
N PHE A 298 -16.44 -0.07 -14.17
CA PHE A 298 -15.94 -0.93 -13.12
C PHE A 298 -16.91 -2.04 -12.82
N HIS A 299 -16.40 -3.21 -12.49
CA HIS A 299 -17.20 -4.33 -12.02
C HIS A 299 -16.41 -5.24 -11.07
N SER A 300 -17.13 -6.13 -10.38
CA SER A 300 -16.52 -7.16 -9.55
C SER A 300 -16.42 -8.48 -10.28
N HIS A 301 -15.32 -9.20 -10.06
CA HIS A 301 -15.32 -10.64 -10.24
C HIS A 301 -15.69 -11.28 -8.90
N PRO A 302 -16.70 -12.18 -8.87
CA PRO A 302 -17.31 -12.64 -7.64
C PRO A 302 -16.36 -13.42 -6.74
N SER A 303 -16.59 -13.36 -5.43
CA SER A 303 -15.86 -14.18 -4.44
C SER A 303 -16.36 -15.61 -4.34
N GLY A 304 -17.50 -15.93 -4.92
CA GLY A 304 -18.19 -17.20 -4.78
C GLY A 304 -17.32 -18.41 -5.05
N THR A 305 -17.55 -19.47 -4.27
CA THR A 305 -16.88 -20.76 -4.41
C THR A 305 -17.91 -21.88 -4.35
N ARG A 306 -17.70 -22.93 -5.12
CA ARG A 306 -18.53 -24.13 -5.11
C ARG A 306 -17.66 -25.36 -4.95
N THR A 307 -18.13 -26.31 -4.14
CA THR A 307 -17.50 -27.60 -3.96
C THR A 307 -18.50 -28.69 -4.30
N GLU A 308 -18.12 -29.55 -5.23
CA GLU A 308 -18.91 -30.75 -5.56
C GLU A 308 -18.11 -31.98 -5.18
N SER A 309 -18.80 -32.92 -4.51
CA SER A 309 -18.26 -34.22 -4.18
C SER A 309 -18.97 -35.27 -5.02
N SER A 310 -18.22 -35.99 -5.83
CA SER A 310 -18.75 -37.14 -6.57
C SER A 310 -18.32 -38.42 -5.89
N THR A 311 -19.28 -39.24 -5.48
CA THR A 311 -19.03 -40.63 -5.06
C THR A 311 -19.30 -41.52 -6.27
N GLY A 312 -18.25 -42.16 -6.77
CA GLY A 312 -18.42 -43.21 -7.76
C GLY A 312 -18.86 -44.50 -7.08
N ASN A 313 -19.87 -45.20 -7.65
CA ASN A 313 -20.19 -46.57 -7.26
C ASN A 313 -19.68 -47.52 -8.35
N ASN A 314 -19.04 -48.64 -7.98
CA ASN A 314 -18.72 -49.67 -8.92
C ASN A 314 -19.98 -50.46 -9.33
N SER A 315 -19.86 -51.34 -10.30
CA SER A 315 -21.00 -52.18 -10.80
C SER A 315 -21.61 -53.10 -9.71
N SER A 316 -20.97 -53.25 -8.57
CA SER A 316 -21.46 -53.99 -7.41
C SER A 316 -22.03 -53.10 -6.30
N GLY A 317 -22.22 -51.80 -6.54
CA GLY A 317 -22.79 -50.85 -5.58
C GLY A 317 -21.86 -50.41 -4.48
N ALA A 318 -20.59 -50.83 -4.49
CA ALA A 318 -19.62 -50.36 -3.51
C ALA A 318 -19.09 -48.98 -3.91
N SER A 319 -19.01 -48.06 -2.94
CA SER A 319 -18.48 -46.70 -3.10
C SER A 319 -17.00 -46.75 -3.47
N ILE A 320 -16.63 -46.26 -4.65
CA ILE A 320 -15.24 -46.09 -5.08
C ILE A 320 -14.92 -44.61 -4.80
N GLY A 321 -13.86 -44.38 -4.06
CA GLY A 321 -13.33 -43.10 -3.62
C GLY A 321 -13.91 -41.83 -4.26
N GLY A 322 -14.53 -40.98 -3.47
CA GLY A 322 -15.07 -39.72 -3.94
C GLY A 322 -13.98 -38.73 -4.32
N SER A 323 -14.14 -38.02 -5.42
CA SER A 323 -13.34 -36.82 -5.73
C SER A 323 -14.12 -35.58 -5.32
N THR A 324 -13.45 -34.65 -4.68
CA THR A 324 -13.97 -33.35 -4.33
C THR A 324 -13.36 -32.30 -5.23
N THR A 325 -14.16 -31.62 -6.03
CA THR A 325 -13.73 -30.52 -6.90
C THR A 325 -14.20 -29.21 -6.31
N SER A 326 -13.28 -28.29 -6.05
CA SER A 326 -13.60 -26.93 -5.63
C SER A 326 -13.29 -25.97 -6.77
N SER A 327 -14.24 -25.11 -7.10
CA SER A 327 -14.12 -24.10 -8.16
C SER A 327 -14.43 -22.71 -7.62
N SER A 328 -13.71 -21.71 -8.15
CA SER A 328 -13.90 -20.30 -7.87
C SER A 328 -13.96 -19.51 -9.15
N PHE A 329 -14.47 -18.29 -9.06
CA PHE A 329 -14.43 -17.37 -10.20
C PHE A 329 -13.01 -16.89 -10.49
N ARG A 330 -12.83 -16.48 -11.72
CA ARG A 330 -11.62 -15.84 -12.21
C ARG A 330 -11.37 -14.51 -11.48
N ASN A 331 -10.13 -14.17 -11.22
CA ASN A 331 -9.76 -12.93 -10.55
C ASN A 331 -9.37 -11.81 -11.54
N ALA A 332 -8.53 -12.11 -12.52
CA ALA A 332 -8.06 -11.11 -13.49
C ALA A 332 -9.12 -10.80 -14.57
N PRO A 333 -9.06 -9.60 -15.20
CA PRO A 333 -9.90 -9.29 -16.34
C PRO A 333 -9.81 -10.34 -17.44
N SER A 334 -10.91 -10.61 -18.10
CA SER A 334 -10.95 -11.55 -19.24
C SER A 334 -10.27 -10.95 -20.47
N ASN A 335 -9.87 -11.83 -21.40
CA ASN A 335 -9.03 -11.50 -22.55
C ASN A 335 -9.70 -10.64 -23.64
N VAL A 336 -9.17 -10.76 -24.87
CA VAL A 336 -9.56 -10.00 -26.07
C VAL A 336 -11.04 -10.06 -26.41
N ASN A 337 -11.77 -11.11 -26.04
CA ASN A 337 -13.21 -11.25 -26.27
C ASN A 337 -14.07 -10.92 -25.03
N GLY A 338 -13.44 -10.50 -23.95
CA GLY A 338 -14.09 -10.16 -22.68
C GLY A 338 -13.80 -8.71 -22.24
N ASP A 339 -13.42 -8.53 -20.99
CA ASP A 339 -13.23 -7.20 -20.37
C ASP A 339 -12.23 -6.35 -21.14
N ILE A 340 -11.06 -6.92 -21.49
CA ILE A 340 -9.99 -6.21 -22.18
C ILE A 340 -10.40 -5.87 -23.61
N GLY A 341 -10.97 -6.82 -24.34
CA GLY A 341 -11.34 -6.62 -25.74
C GLY A 341 -12.54 -5.68 -25.94
N ASN A 342 -13.44 -5.66 -24.99
CA ASN A 342 -14.61 -4.77 -25.00
C ASN A 342 -14.30 -3.39 -24.40
N SER A 343 -13.13 -3.21 -23.79
CA SER A 343 -12.71 -1.92 -23.26
C SER A 343 -12.19 -1.01 -24.35
N GLY A 344 -12.42 0.31 -24.19
CA GLY A 344 -11.79 1.33 -25.02
C GLY A 344 -10.37 1.66 -24.50
N VAL A 345 -9.84 2.80 -24.96
CA VAL A 345 -8.56 3.34 -24.47
C VAL A 345 -8.66 3.89 -23.04
N LYS A 346 -9.86 4.10 -22.52
CA LYS A 346 -10.11 4.54 -21.15
C LYS A 346 -9.72 3.46 -20.15
N VAL A 347 -9.42 3.92 -18.95
CA VAL A 347 -9.10 3.04 -17.82
C VAL A 347 -10.37 2.43 -17.27
N ASN A 348 -10.36 1.11 -17.07
CA ASN A 348 -11.45 0.36 -16.48
C ASN A 348 -10.93 -0.46 -15.28
N TYR A 349 -11.85 -0.94 -14.44
CA TYR A 349 -11.49 -1.58 -13.18
C TYR A 349 -12.23 -2.90 -12.99
N VAL A 350 -11.46 -3.94 -12.62
CA VAL A 350 -12.00 -5.19 -12.09
C VAL A 350 -11.63 -5.31 -10.62
N PHE A 351 -12.62 -5.46 -9.77
CA PHE A 351 -12.46 -5.73 -8.35
C PHE A 351 -12.58 -7.23 -8.12
N ALA A 352 -11.45 -7.92 -8.02
CA ALA A 352 -11.44 -9.36 -7.75
C ALA A 352 -11.77 -9.62 -6.29
N ARG A 353 -13.00 -9.97 -5.99
CA ARG A 353 -13.49 -10.19 -4.62
C ARG A 353 -12.85 -11.40 -3.97
N GLY A 354 -12.44 -12.40 -4.76
CA GLY A 354 -11.81 -13.62 -4.26
C GLY A 354 -10.41 -13.40 -3.69
N ASN A 355 -9.64 -12.43 -4.20
CA ASN A 355 -8.26 -12.16 -3.75
C ASN A 355 -8.02 -10.74 -3.25
N GLY A 356 -9.04 -9.87 -3.26
CA GLY A 356 -8.98 -8.49 -2.78
C GLY A 356 -8.10 -7.57 -3.62
N THR A 357 -7.88 -7.86 -4.89
CA THR A 357 -7.08 -7.06 -5.82
C THR A 357 -7.98 -6.24 -6.74
N VAL A 358 -7.62 -4.99 -6.97
CA VAL A 358 -8.19 -4.17 -8.04
C VAL A 358 -7.24 -4.20 -9.23
N TYR A 359 -7.73 -4.64 -10.37
CA TYR A 359 -7.04 -4.61 -11.66
C TYR A 359 -7.46 -3.37 -12.42
N ILE A 360 -6.48 -2.61 -12.88
CA ILE A 360 -6.62 -1.41 -13.69
C ILE A 360 -6.21 -1.80 -15.11
N TYR A 361 -7.11 -1.67 -16.07
CA TYR A 361 -6.89 -2.18 -17.43
C TYR A 361 -7.50 -1.29 -18.50
N ASN A 362 -7.09 -1.49 -19.73
CA ASN A 362 -7.71 -0.97 -20.95
C ASN A 362 -7.61 -2.01 -22.08
N ASN A 363 -7.88 -1.60 -23.31
CA ASN A 363 -7.81 -2.48 -24.49
C ASN A 363 -6.41 -3.04 -24.80
N THR A 364 -5.35 -2.57 -24.14
CA THR A 364 -3.99 -3.12 -24.29
C THR A 364 -3.65 -4.19 -23.28
N GLY A 365 -4.42 -4.30 -22.21
CA GLY A 365 -4.19 -5.24 -21.13
C GLY A 365 -4.25 -4.62 -19.74
N VAL A 366 -3.79 -5.36 -18.75
CA VAL A 366 -3.68 -4.90 -17.36
C VAL A 366 -2.49 -3.96 -17.21
N ILE A 367 -2.78 -2.71 -16.83
CA ILE A 367 -1.78 -1.63 -16.68
C ILE A 367 -1.26 -1.57 -15.25
N GLY A 368 -2.16 -1.76 -14.27
CA GLY A 368 -1.83 -1.60 -12.85
C GLY A 368 -2.65 -2.53 -11.97
N THR A 369 -2.15 -2.78 -10.77
CA THR A 369 -2.87 -3.50 -9.72
C THR A 369 -2.64 -2.84 -8.38
N ILE A 370 -3.65 -2.82 -7.52
CA ILE A 370 -3.54 -2.40 -6.13
C ILE A 370 -4.41 -3.27 -5.24
N PRO A 371 -4.08 -3.47 -3.97
CA PRO A 371 -5.00 -4.10 -3.03
C PRO A 371 -6.25 -3.23 -2.84
N GLN A 372 -7.45 -3.82 -2.88
CA GLN A 372 -8.73 -3.11 -2.77
C GLN A 372 -8.81 -2.23 -1.53
N ARG A 373 -8.25 -2.67 -0.39
CA ARG A 373 -8.22 -1.90 0.86
C ARG A 373 -7.52 -0.55 0.75
N PHE A 374 -6.65 -0.38 -0.25
CA PHE A 374 -5.90 0.85 -0.51
C PHE A 374 -6.41 1.62 -1.73
N PHE A 375 -7.52 1.18 -2.36
CA PHE A 375 -8.07 1.83 -3.54
C PHE A 375 -8.68 3.21 -3.23
N VAL A 376 -9.29 3.37 -2.07
CA VAL A 376 -9.86 4.66 -1.63
C VAL A 376 -8.81 5.49 -0.92
N THR A 377 -8.13 4.90 0.04
CA THR A 377 -7.11 5.56 0.86
C THR A 377 -5.81 4.74 0.77
N PRO A 378 -4.80 5.23 0.07
CA PRO A 378 -3.46 4.63 0.01
C PRO A 378 -2.85 4.42 1.41
N LYS A 379 -1.93 3.45 1.50
CA LYS A 379 -1.23 3.11 2.74
C LYS A 379 -0.15 4.15 3.06
#